data_ed07baefafce54306eb7cfecd993d9b7
#
_entry.id   ed07baefafce54306eb7cfecd993d9b7
#
_cell.length_a   1.000
_cell.length_b   1.000
_cell.length_c   1.000
_cell.angle_alpha   90.00
_cell.angle_beta   90.00
_cell.angle_gamma   90.00
#
_symmetry.space_group_name_H-M   'P 1'
#
loop_
_entity.id
_entity.type
_entity.pdbx_description
1 polymer ?
#
loop_
_entity_poly.entity_id
_entity_poly.type
_entity_poly.pdbx_seq_one_letter_code
_entity_poly.pdbx_strand_id
1 'polypeptide(L)'
;MLLNLLEESEKEHTPKMQVKDKMPSKNIIEDKGVNLLIIRDTFTDKSTIGKLYINGEMFCDTLELPWRDNQRSISCIPHGEYEVNLRPARQSATRDYLHMIVKDVPNRSYILFHRGNKPSHTRGCILVGQTRQQDFVGNSTLAMDLLMKEIINLGGENIKLIIKNR
;
A
#
# COMPACT_ATOMS: atom_id res chain seq x y z
N MET A 1 47.20 -43.98 70.85
CA MET A 1 45.83 -43.55 71.13
C MET A 1 45.58 -42.26 70.46
N LEU A 2 44.44 -42.21 69.76
CA LEU A 2 43.82 -41.08 69.05
C LEU A 2 44.25 -40.82 67.65
N LEU A 3 43.28 -41.18 66.80
CA LEU A 3 43.07 -40.99 65.42
C LEU A 3 43.02 -39.48 65.04
N ASN A 4 43.72 -39.08 63.99
CA ASN A 4 43.42 -37.85 63.31
C ASN A 4 42.95 -38.23 61.90
N LEU A 5 41.65 -37.98 61.74
CA LEU A 5 41.01 -38.01 60.46
C LEU A 5 41.36 -36.73 59.69
N LEU A 6 42.01 -36.89 58.58
CA LEU A 6 42.23 -35.84 57.61
C LEU A 6 40.95 -35.71 56.76
N GLU A 7 40.26 -34.63 56.93
CA GLU A 7 39.22 -34.22 56.00
C GLU A 7 39.88 -33.56 54.80
N GLU A 8 39.89 -34.25 53.70
CA GLU A 8 40.22 -33.67 52.40
C GLU A 8 39.01 -32.89 51.92
N SER A 9 39.15 -31.58 51.87
CA SER A 9 38.16 -30.69 51.27
C SER A 9 38.22 -30.80 49.74
N GLU A 10 37.24 -31.46 49.19
CA GLU A 10 37.01 -31.46 47.72
C GLU A 10 36.64 -30.05 47.28
N LYS A 11 37.49 -29.44 46.49
CA LYS A 11 37.20 -28.21 45.77
C LYS A 11 36.30 -28.57 44.61
N GLU A 12 35.01 -28.26 44.76
CA GLU A 12 34.06 -28.25 43.66
C GLU A 12 34.51 -27.27 42.57
N HIS A 13 34.88 -27.84 41.45
CA HIS A 13 35.19 -27.12 40.24
C HIS A 13 33.86 -26.83 39.50
N THR A 14 33.25 -25.69 39.80
CA THR A 14 32.11 -25.21 39.00
C THR A 14 32.59 -24.83 37.62
N PRO A 15 32.03 -25.42 36.57
CA PRO A 15 32.36 -25.00 35.23
C PRO A 15 31.74 -23.61 34.95
N LYS A 16 32.60 -22.65 34.61
CA LYS A 16 32.20 -21.35 34.15
C LYS A 16 31.33 -21.54 32.91
N MET A 17 30.05 -21.27 33.00
CA MET A 17 29.16 -21.14 31.85
C MET A 17 29.71 -20.04 30.95
N GLN A 18 30.17 -20.43 29.78
CA GLN A 18 30.48 -19.51 28.71
C GLN A 18 29.16 -18.84 28.29
N VAL A 19 29.10 -17.53 28.53
CA VAL A 19 28.10 -16.69 27.93
C VAL A 19 28.30 -16.77 26.42
N LYS A 20 27.43 -17.51 25.75
CA LYS A 20 27.35 -17.46 24.29
C LYS A 20 27.01 -16.02 23.91
N ASP A 21 27.95 -15.37 23.26
CA ASP A 21 27.72 -14.08 22.63
C ASP A 21 26.44 -14.18 21.77
N LYS A 22 25.39 -13.53 22.24
CA LYS A 22 24.22 -13.27 21.43
C LYS A 22 24.71 -12.43 20.27
N MET A 23 24.76 -13.00 19.07
CA MET A 23 24.88 -12.22 17.87
C MET A 23 23.86 -11.10 17.91
N PRO A 24 24.23 -9.85 17.58
CA PRO A 24 23.25 -8.79 17.46
C PRO A 24 22.21 -9.27 16.47
N SER A 25 20.96 -9.36 16.91
CA SER A 25 19.84 -9.54 16.00
C SER A 25 19.97 -8.45 14.95
N LYS A 26 20.24 -8.84 13.70
CA LYS A 26 20.03 -7.94 12.58
C LYS A 26 18.65 -7.38 12.78
N ASN A 27 18.55 -6.10 13.13
CA ASN A 27 17.34 -5.35 12.91
C ASN A 27 17.08 -5.43 11.41
N ILE A 28 16.33 -6.42 11.01
CA ILE A 28 15.64 -6.40 9.73
C ILE A 28 14.69 -5.25 9.92
N ILE A 29 15.06 -4.07 9.44
CA ILE A 29 14.10 -3.02 9.15
C ILE A 29 13.25 -3.67 8.07
N GLU A 30 12.14 -4.28 8.46
CA GLU A 30 11.09 -4.63 7.52
C GLU A 30 10.79 -3.32 6.80
N ASP A 31 11.10 -3.29 5.53
CA ASP A 31 10.67 -2.22 4.63
C ASP A 31 9.14 -2.22 4.69
N LYS A 32 8.60 -1.44 5.62
CA LYS A 32 7.17 -1.28 5.84
C LYS A 32 6.58 -0.43 4.73
N GLY A 33 6.77 -0.89 3.49
CA GLY A 33 6.15 -0.31 2.32
C GLY A 33 4.64 -0.42 2.40
N VAL A 34 3.95 0.43 1.68
CA VAL A 34 2.50 0.40 1.51
C VAL A 34 2.18 -0.41 0.26
N ASN A 35 1.43 -1.50 0.42
CA ASN A 35 1.00 -2.33 -0.70
C ASN A 35 -0.46 -2.04 -1.01
N LEU A 36 -0.70 -1.44 -2.17
CA LEU A 36 -2.02 -1.21 -2.72
C LEU A 36 -2.35 -2.30 -3.73
N LEU A 37 -3.56 -2.84 -3.66
CA LEU A 37 -4.07 -3.81 -4.63
C LEU A 37 -5.44 -3.34 -5.10
N ILE A 38 -5.60 -3.12 -6.40
CA ILE A 38 -6.91 -2.93 -7.03
C ILE A 38 -7.30 -4.22 -7.72
N ILE A 39 -8.46 -4.75 -7.35
CA ILE A 39 -9.11 -5.85 -8.05
C ILE A 39 -10.31 -5.26 -8.80
N ARG A 40 -10.21 -5.16 -10.11
CA ARG A 40 -11.29 -4.74 -10.99
C ARG A 40 -12.27 -5.89 -11.15
N ASP A 41 -13.52 -5.69 -10.82
CA ASP A 41 -14.51 -6.76 -10.75
C ASP A 41 -15.81 -6.48 -11.54
N THR A 42 -16.03 -5.24 -11.97
CA THR A 42 -17.24 -4.83 -12.69
C THR A 42 -16.88 -3.98 -13.90
N PHE A 43 -17.30 -4.44 -15.08
CA PHE A 43 -16.94 -3.84 -16.36
C PHE A 43 -18.21 -3.49 -17.12
N THR A 44 -18.36 -2.23 -17.53
CA THR A 44 -19.42 -1.74 -18.38
C THR A 44 -18.84 -0.98 -19.57
N ASP A 45 -19.68 -0.54 -20.47
CA ASP A 45 -19.26 0.36 -21.59
C ASP A 45 -18.76 1.72 -21.11
N LYS A 46 -19.08 2.10 -19.86
CA LYS A 46 -18.83 3.43 -19.29
C LYS A 46 -17.74 3.43 -18.23
N SER A 47 -17.57 2.34 -17.51
CA SER A 47 -16.62 2.29 -16.38
C SER A 47 -16.04 0.90 -16.11
N THR A 48 -14.96 0.92 -15.36
CA THR A 48 -14.35 -0.23 -14.69
C THR A 48 -14.38 0.05 -13.20
N ILE A 49 -15.15 -0.75 -12.45
CA ILE A 49 -15.23 -0.62 -10.99
C ILE A 49 -14.46 -1.75 -10.33
N GLY A 50 -13.79 -1.45 -9.24
CA GLY A 50 -13.01 -2.40 -8.47
C GLY A 50 -13.00 -2.09 -6.99
N LYS A 51 -12.19 -2.85 -6.28
CA LYS A 51 -11.92 -2.66 -4.85
C LYS A 51 -10.45 -2.40 -4.63
N LEU A 52 -10.17 -1.41 -3.78
CA LEU A 52 -8.82 -1.10 -3.32
C LEU A 52 -8.60 -1.77 -1.96
N TYR A 53 -7.49 -2.48 -1.86
CA TYR A 53 -6.97 -3.07 -0.63
C TYR A 53 -5.67 -2.38 -0.24
N ILE A 54 -5.46 -2.17 1.05
CA ILE A 54 -4.21 -1.68 1.62
C ILE A 54 -3.65 -2.76 2.53
N ASN A 55 -2.44 -3.21 2.25
CA ASN A 55 -1.77 -4.28 3.00
C ASN A 55 -2.68 -5.52 3.23
N GLY A 56 -3.46 -5.88 2.22
CA GLY A 56 -4.35 -7.05 2.24
C GLY A 56 -5.76 -6.80 2.78
N GLU A 57 -6.05 -5.63 3.34
CA GLU A 57 -7.37 -5.28 3.87
C GLU A 57 -8.17 -4.40 2.90
N MET A 58 -9.44 -4.77 2.68
CA MET A 58 -10.35 -3.99 1.82
C MET A 58 -10.55 -2.60 2.42
N PHE A 59 -10.35 -1.57 1.59
CA PHE A 59 -10.37 -0.19 2.04
C PHE A 59 -11.52 0.62 1.44
N CYS A 60 -11.62 0.69 0.12
CA CYS A 60 -12.67 1.44 -0.56
C CYS A 60 -12.93 0.89 -1.97
N ASP A 61 -13.94 1.44 -2.63
CA ASP A 61 -14.22 1.15 -4.03
C ASP A 61 -13.43 2.07 -4.96
N THR A 62 -13.18 1.62 -6.18
CA THR A 62 -12.52 2.40 -7.24
C THR A 62 -13.38 2.48 -8.49
N LEU A 63 -13.23 3.57 -9.22
CA LEU A 63 -13.81 3.73 -10.55
C LEU A 63 -12.77 4.25 -11.52
N GLU A 64 -12.66 3.59 -12.65
CA GLU A 64 -11.82 3.96 -13.78
C GLU A 64 -12.67 3.98 -15.06
N LEU A 65 -12.11 4.53 -16.13
CA LEU A 65 -12.69 4.40 -17.48
C LEU A 65 -12.69 2.92 -17.94
N PRO A 66 -13.50 2.55 -18.90
CA PRO A 66 -13.41 1.22 -19.49
C PRO A 66 -12.07 1.02 -20.20
N TRP A 67 -11.68 -0.22 -20.40
CA TRP A 67 -10.49 -0.54 -21.19
C TRP A 67 -10.68 -0.16 -22.66
N ARG A 68 -9.79 0.66 -23.19
CA ARG A 68 -9.76 1.11 -24.58
C ARG A 68 -8.31 1.09 -25.09
N ASP A 69 -7.66 -0.07 -24.98
CA ASP A 69 -6.29 -0.30 -25.45
C ASP A 69 -5.27 0.75 -24.95
N ASN A 70 -5.40 1.13 -23.68
CA ASN A 70 -4.55 2.14 -23.04
C ASN A 70 -4.54 3.52 -23.74
N GLN A 71 -5.54 3.83 -24.54
CA GLN A 71 -5.63 5.11 -25.22
C GLN A 71 -5.78 6.27 -24.23
N ARG A 72 -5.04 7.34 -24.49
CA ARG A 72 -5.08 8.53 -23.63
C ARG A 72 -6.49 9.12 -23.55
N SER A 73 -6.86 9.58 -22.38
CA SER A 73 -8.10 10.29 -22.08
C SER A 73 -9.39 9.47 -22.16
N ILE A 74 -9.37 8.25 -22.68
CA ILE A 74 -10.56 7.42 -22.85
C ILE A 74 -10.48 6.02 -22.24
N SER A 75 -9.28 5.59 -21.80
CA SER A 75 -9.03 4.26 -21.25
C SER A 75 -8.54 4.33 -19.81
N CYS A 76 -8.91 3.32 -19.00
CA CYS A 76 -8.15 2.99 -17.81
C CYS A 76 -6.72 2.58 -18.20
N ILE A 77 -5.83 2.55 -17.23
CA ILE A 77 -4.44 2.09 -17.42
C ILE A 77 -4.38 0.55 -17.45
N PRO A 78 -3.32 -0.04 -18.02
CA PRO A 78 -3.15 -1.49 -18.04
C PRO A 78 -3.16 -2.07 -16.61
N HIS A 79 -3.61 -3.31 -16.45
CA HIS A 79 -3.30 -4.07 -15.26
C HIS A 79 -1.79 -4.31 -15.18
N GLY A 80 -1.25 -4.45 -13.97
CA GLY A 80 0.19 -4.60 -13.78
C GLY A 80 0.65 -4.09 -12.44
N GLU A 81 1.94 -3.88 -12.31
CA GLU A 81 2.60 -3.39 -11.10
C GLU A 81 3.18 -2.01 -11.35
N TYR A 82 3.00 -1.11 -10.39
CA TYR A 82 3.41 0.28 -10.47
C TYR A 82 3.98 0.76 -9.14
N GLU A 83 4.86 1.75 -9.22
CA GLU A 83 5.22 2.58 -8.08
C GLU A 83 4.24 3.77 -7.98
N VAL A 84 4.00 4.20 -6.76
CA VAL A 84 3.11 5.32 -6.46
C VAL A 84 3.83 6.30 -5.54
N ASN A 85 3.70 7.58 -5.81
CA ASN A 85 4.22 8.62 -4.94
C ASN A 85 3.08 9.50 -4.40
N LEU A 86 3.25 9.98 -3.18
CA LEU A 86 2.45 11.08 -2.69
C LEU A 86 2.70 12.33 -3.54
N ARG A 87 1.65 13.08 -3.79
CA ARG A 87 1.69 14.33 -4.54
C ARG A 87 1.02 15.43 -3.74
N PRO A 88 1.79 16.44 -3.28
CA PRO A 88 1.27 17.54 -2.49
C PRO A 88 0.13 18.31 -3.17
N ALA A 89 -0.69 18.95 -2.36
CA ALA A 89 -1.71 19.88 -2.85
C ALA A 89 -1.11 20.89 -3.82
N ARG A 90 -1.85 21.19 -4.90
CA ARG A 90 -1.48 22.16 -5.94
C ARG A 90 -0.30 21.81 -6.84
N GLN A 91 0.36 20.69 -6.65
CA GLN A 91 1.29 20.17 -7.66
C GLN A 91 0.57 19.73 -8.95
N SER A 92 -0.69 19.33 -8.85
CA SER A 92 -1.60 19.16 -9.98
C SER A 92 -2.53 20.37 -10.01
N ALA A 93 -2.62 21.06 -11.12
CA ALA A 93 -3.21 22.42 -11.22
C ALA A 93 -4.62 22.57 -10.63
N THR A 94 -5.41 21.49 -10.62
CA THR A 94 -6.79 21.47 -10.13
C THR A 94 -6.99 20.68 -8.84
N ARG A 95 -5.89 20.31 -8.16
CA ARG A 95 -5.95 19.49 -6.94
C ARG A 95 -5.37 20.27 -5.77
N ASP A 96 -6.23 20.86 -4.96
CA ASP A 96 -5.89 21.61 -3.76
C ASP A 96 -5.77 20.73 -2.50
N TYR A 97 -5.65 19.43 -2.68
CA TYR A 97 -5.52 18.43 -1.62
C TYR A 97 -4.39 17.45 -1.93
N LEU A 98 -3.89 16.78 -0.89
CA LEU A 98 -2.93 15.70 -1.03
C LEU A 98 -3.54 14.55 -1.83
N HIS A 99 -2.80 14.04 -2.80
CA HIS A 99 -3.22 12.94 -3.66
C HIS A 99 -2.02 12.05 -4.02
N MET A 100 -2.20 11.10 -4.91
CA MET A 100 -1.13 10.20 -5.34
C MET A 100 -0.98 10.21 -6.86
N ILE A 101 0.24 9.97 -7.31
CA ILE A 101 0.57 9.77 -8.72
C ILE A 101 1.11 8.36 -8.94
N VAL A 102 0.57 7.69 -9.96
CA VAL A 102 1.06 6.40 -10.44
C VAL A 102 2.20 6.64 -11.41
N LYS A 103 3.36 6.03 -11.14
CA LYS A 103 4.59 6.25 -11.90
C LYS A 103 4.68 5.34 -13.11
N ASP A 104 5.35 5.82 -14.13
CA ASP A 104 5.84 5.06 -15.29
C ASP A 104 4.77 4.18 -15.99
N VAL A 105 3.53 4.66 -16.03
CA VAL A 105 2.48 3.99 -16.79
C VAL A 105 2.81 4.09 -18.28
N PRO A 106 2.90 2.96 -19.02
CA PRO A 106 3.25 2.96 -20.44
C PRO A 106 2.38 3.91 -21.24
N ASN A 107 3.01 4.81 -22.02
CA ASN A 107 2.35 5.80 -22.89
C ASN A 107 1.33 6.74 -22.22
N ARG A 108 1.40 6.86 -20.91
CA ARG A 108 0.50 7.70 -20.12
C ARG A 108 1.32 8.63 -19.21
N SER A 109 0.75 9.77 -18.87
CA SER A 109 1.30 10.73 -17.92
C SER A 109 0.21 11.26 -17.00
N TYR A 110 0.60 11.69 -15.79
CA TYR A 110 -0.32 12.24 -14.80
C TYR A 110 -1.51 11.34 -14.46
N ILE A 111 -1.25 10.05 -14.28
CA ILE A 111 -2.24 9.12 -13.73
C ILE A 111 -2.27 9.31 -12.22
N LEU A 112 -3.37 9.81 -11.73
CA LEU A 112 -3.57 10.19 -10.33
C LEU A 112 -4.65 9.33 -9.67
N PHE A 113 -4.56 9.18 -8.36
CA PHE A 113 -5.71 8.90 -7.51
C PHE A 113 -6.32 10.24 -7.13
N HIS A 114 -7.58 10.47 -7.44
CA HIS A 114 -8.23 11.73 -7.11
C HIS A 114 -9.73 11.59 -6.85
N ARG A 115 -10.33 12.66 -6.34
CA ARG A 115 -11.76 12.76 -6.08
C ARG A 115 -12.56 12.76 -7.38
N GLY A 116 -13.68 12.10 -7.37
CA GLY A 116 -14.63 12.01 -8.46
C GLY A 116 -15.59 10.84 -8.25
N ASN A 117 -16.76 10.88 -8.86
CA ASN A 117 -17.85 9.93 -8.59
C ASN A 117 -18.26 9.11 -9.82
N LYS A 118 -18.01 9.60 -11.02
CA LYS A 118 -18.52 9.01 -12.26
C LYS A 118 -17.50 9.12 -13.39
N PRO A 119 -17.68 8.38 -14.50
CA PRO A 119 -16.70 8.35 -15.60
C PRO A 119 -16.34 9.72 -16.17
N SER A 120 -17.29 10.64 -16.23
CA SER A 120 -17.02 12.00 -16.75
C SER A 120 -16.11 12.84 -15.83
N HIS A 121 -15.82 12.38 -14.62
CA HIS A 121 -14.91 13.06 -13.70
C HIS A 121 -13.43 12.63 -13.86
N THR A 122 -13.14 11.77 -14.81
CA THR A 122 -11.77 11.33 -15.06
C THR A 122 -11.47 11.18 -16.53
N ARG A 123 -10.19 11.27 -16.86
CA ARG A 123 -9.64 10.97 -18.19
C ARG A 123 -8.60 9.85 -18.16
N GLY A 124 -8.83 8.89 -17.27
CA GLY A 124 -7.96 7.73 -17.11
C GLY A 124 -7.29 7.64 -15.74
N CYS A 125 -7.51 8.61 -14.84
CA CYS A 125 -7.13 8.53 -13.44
C CYS A 125 -8.03 7.58 -12.66
N ILE A 126 -7.60 7.20 -11.47
CA ILE A 126 -8.29 6.29 -10.56
C ILE A 126 -9.10 7.12 -9.57
N LEU A 127 -10.42 6.97 -9.58
CA LEU A 127 -11.32 7.56 -8.60
C LEU A 127 -11.54 6.58 -7.46
N VAL A 128 -11.74 7.10 -6.25
CA VAL A 128 -12.05 6.32 -5.05
C VAL A 128 -13.37 6.74 -4.44
N GLY A 129 -14.08 5.81 -3.81
CA GLY A 129 -15.37 6.07 -3.16
C GLY A 129 -15.63 5.09 -2.02
N GLN A 130 -16.53 5.46 -1.11
CA GLN A 130 -16.93 4.62 0.01
C GLN A 130 -18.06 3.65 -0.36
N THR A 131 -18.81 3.99 -1.40
CA THR A 131 -19.94 3.20 -1.90
C THR A 131 -19.84 3.05 -3.41
N ARG A 132 -20.54 2.07 -3.96
CA ARG A 132 -20.63 1.88 -5.41
C ARG A 132 -22.07 1.64 -5.87
N GLN A 133 -22.34 2.08 -7.06
CA GLN A 133 -23.50 1.75 -7.87
C GLN A 133 -23.01 1.51 -9.31
N GLN A 134 -23.91 1.19 -10.22
CA GLN A 134 -23.54 1.07 -11.63
C GLN A 134 -22.92 2.38 -12.13
N ASP A 135 -21.71 2.32 -12.67
CA ASP A 135 -20.95 3.45 -13.22
C ASP A 135 -20.79 4.64 -12.25
N PHE A 136 -20.74 4.35 -10.94
CA PHE A 136 -20.68 5.39 -9.91
C PHE A 136 -20.01 4.90 -8.63
N VAL A 137 -19.23 5.77 -8.00
CA VAL A 137 -18.72 5.61 -6.63
C VAL A 137 -19.12 6.84 -5.79
N GLY A 138 -19.62 6.60 -4.59
CA GLY A 138 -20.11 7.65 -3.70
C GLY A 138 -19.10 8.08 -2.64
N ASN A 139 -19.35 9.25 -2.05
CA ASN A 139 -18.53 9.81 -0.98
C ASN A 139 -17.01 9.85 -1.31
N SER A 140 -16.70 10.27 -2.52
CA SER A 140 -15.33 10.24 -3.03
C SER A 140 -14.37 11.16 -2.25
N THR A 141 -14.84 12.33 -1.82
CA THR A 141 -14.03 13.23 -1.00
C THR A 141 -13.63 12.57 0.31
N LEU A 142 -14.57 11.96 1.02
CA LEU A 142 -14.27 11.23 2.26
C LEU A 142 -13.36 10.05 2.02
N ALA A 143 -13.61 9.26 0.96
CA ALA A 143 -12.75 8.13 0.60
C ALA A 143 -11.31 8.57 0.35
N MET A 144 -11.11 9.67 -0.37
CA MET A 144 -9.78 10.20 -0.67
C MET A 144 -9.08 10.72 0.58
N ASP A 145 -9.79 11.42 1.47
CA ASP A 145 -9.24 11.94 2.71
C ASP A 145 -8.80 10.80 3.66
N LEU A 146 -9.63 9.76 3.78
CA LEU A 146 -9.30 8.58 4.58
C LEU A 146 -8.14 7.79 3.96
N LEU A 147 -8.09 7.66 2.64
CA LEU A 147 -7.00 7.00 1.93
C LEU A 147 -5.68 7.71 2.20
N MET A 148 -5.62 9.02 2.06
CA MET A 148 -4.40 9.79 2.30
C MET A 148 -3.97 9.72 3.76
N LYS A 149 -4.90 9.77 4.69
CA LYS A 149 -4.61 9.61 6.13
C LYS A 149 -3.97 8.25 6.41
N GLU A 150 -4.51 7.17 5.85
CA GLU A 150 -3.98 5.83 6.04
C GLU A 150 -2.59 5.67 5.42
N ILE A 151 -2.38 6.17 4.20
CA ILE A 151 -1.07 6.13 3.54
C ILE A 151 -0.01 6.86 4.38
N ILE A 152 -0.33 8.04 4.93
CA ILE A 152 0.57 8.79 5.81
C ILE A 152 0.84 8.01 7.11
N ASN A 153 -0.17 7.42 7.73
CA ASN A 153 -0.03 6.62 8.94
C ASN A 153 0.91 5.41 8.73
N LEU A 154 0.94 4.88 7.51
CA LEU A 154 1.83 3.78 7.11
C LEU A 154 3.22 4.25 6.65
N GLY A 155 3.54 5.54 6.80
CA GLY A 155 4.84 6.12 6.49
C GLY A 155 4.90 6.91 5.19
N GLY A 156 3.94 6.78 4.28
CA GLY A 156 3.84 7.57 3.05
C GLY A 156 4.94 7.34 2.00
N GLU A 157 5.75 6.29 2.17
CA GLU A 157 6.89 5.97 1.32
C GLU A 157 6.81 4.52 0.83
N ASN A 158 7.58 4.20 -0.23
CA ASN A 158 7.64 2.85 -0.80
C ASN A 158 6.24 2.28 -1.12
N ILE A 159 5.41 3.08 -1.77
CA ILE A 159 4.05 2.70 -2.11
C ILE A 159 4.07 1.91 -3.43
N LYS A 160 3.61 0.68 -3.38
CA LYS A 160 3.45 -0.20 -4.55
C LYS A 160 1.98 -0.41 -4.85
N LEU A 161 1.64 -0.41 -6.13
CA LEU A 161 0.29 -0.66 -6.62
C LEU A 161 0.28 -1.86 -7.55
N ILE A 162 -0.57 -2.81 -7.28
CA ILE A 162 -0.88 -3.91 -8.18
C ILE A 162 -2.32 -3.74 -8.65
N ILE A 163 -2.55 -3.82 -9.96
CA ILE A 163 -3.88 -3.81 -10.56
C ILE A 163 -4.11 -5.15 -11.23
N LYS A 164 -5.21 -5.81 -10.88
CA LYS A 164 -5.66 -7.08 -11.45
C LYS A 164 -7.09 -6.98 -11.94
N ASN A 165 -7.39 -7.69 -13.00
CA ASN A 165 -8.75 -7.99 -13.43
C ASN A 165 -9.19 -9.32 -12.79
N ARG A 166 -10.41 -9.36 -12.33
CA ARG A 166 -11.05 -10.60 -11.84
C ARG A 166 -11.51 -11.48 -12.98
#